data_0077fde678051e9f56cb96080be376ab
#
_entry.id   0077fde678051e9f56cb96080be376ab
#
_cell.length_a   1.000
_cell.length_b   1.000
_cell.length_c   1.000
_cell.angle_alpha   90.00
_cell.angle_beta   90.00
_cell.angle_gamma   90.00
#
_symmetry.space_group_name_H-M   'P 1'
#
loop_
_entity.id
_entity.type
_entity.pdbx_description
1 polymer ?
#
loop_
_entity_poly.entity_id
_entity_poly.type
_entity_poly.pdbx_seq_one_letter_code
_entity_poly.pdbx_strand_id
1 'polypeptide(L)'
;RPLVKDSRVDESDTRHMSRGMSIIDHSSRDGITGLFTIAGGKLTTYRLMAKNIVDALLNQMGEFVECTTADEPVPPRATRTHKVTDRLKEAEEERFEDPIICECEYLHRSTIEKEFDKQPEANLDDVRRRTRLGMGPCQGTFCGMRAAGIMHEKAAKTVTDPAANADRTSSMLRLFVKNRYSGLESLMYGEQLREATLNKWILAGNLDIDHLPAPSKESLVATGDLELLHGRPVQAPVEENE
;
A
#
# COMPACT_ATOMS: atom_id res chain seq x y z
N ARG A 1 4.29 7.58 12.54
CA ARG A 1 4.73 6.36 13.22
C ARG A 1 4.10 6.29 14.61
N PRO A 2 3.77 5.09 15.12
CA PRO A 2 3.32 4.95 16.50
C PRO A 2 4.47 5.30 17.45
N LEU A 3 4.18 6.10 18.46
CA LEU A 3 5.10 6.44 19.55
C LEU A 3 4.82 5.50 20.71
N VAL A 4 5.87 5.00 21.34
CA VAL A 4 5.73 4.18 22.55
C VAL A 4 5.75 5.11 23.75
N LYS A 5 4.72 5.03 24.58
CA LYS A 5 4.65 5.80 25.81
C LYS A 5 5.72 5.30 26.78
N ASP A 6 6.54 6.20 27.30
CA ASP A 6 7.42 5.89 28.42
C ASP A 6 6.59 5.94 29.71
N SER A 7 6.54 4.83 30.44
CA SER A 7 5.78 4.72 31.69
C SER A 7 6.24 5.67 32.80
N ARG A 8 7.38 6.33 32.61
CA ARG A 8 7.97 7.28 33.54
C ARG A 8 7.53 8.74 33.33
N VAL A 9 6.75 8.99 32.28
CA VAL A 9 6.34 10.34 31.87
C VAL A 9 4.84 10.51 32.11
N ASP A 10 4.48 11.69 32.69
CA ASP A 10 3.10 12.09 32.98
C ASP A 10 2.24 12.08 31.68
N GLU A 11 0.97 11.69 31.80
CA GLU A 11 0.04 11.55 30.71
C GLU A 11 -0.20 12.81 29.88
N SER A 12 0.05 13.97 30.50
CA SER A 12 -0.18 15.27 29.87
C SER A 12 0.96 15.76 28.96
N ASP A 13 2.17 15.20 29.07
CA ASP A 13 3.33 15.71 28.32
C ASP A 13 3.69 14.82 27.11
N THR A 14 3.08 15.13 25.97
CA THR A 14 3.36 14.46 24.68
C THR A 14 4.74 14.76 24.10
N ARG A 15 5.45 15.78 24.61
CA ARG A 15 6.79 16.17 24.14
C ARG A 15 7.88 15.20 24.56
N HIS A 16 7.67 14.47 25.65
CA HIS A 16 8.62 13.50 26.20
C HIS A 16 8.31 12.03 25.83
N MET A 17 7.51 11.81 24.81
CA MET A 17 7.27 10.44 24.35
C MET A 17 8.57 9.80 23.87
N SER A 18 8.85 8.58 24.34
CA SER A 18 10.05 7.84 23.97
C SER A 18 10.15 7.65 22.47
N ARG A 19 11.31 7.97 21.92
CA ARG A 19 11.69 7.67 20.53
C ARG A 19 12.46 6.35 20.42
N GLY A 20 12.54 5.59 21.50
CA GLY A 20 13.08 4.24 21.53
C GLY A 20 12.22 3.27 20.71
N MET A 21 12.76 2.11 20.43
CA MET A 21 12.00 0.99 19.89
C MET A 21 11.58 0.07 21.04
N SER A 22 10.45 -0.60 20.87
CA SER A 22 9.98 -1.67 21.73
C SER A 22 9.68 -2.90 20.91
N ILE A 23 10.11 -4.05 21.40
CA ILE A 23 9.73 -5.36 20.85
C ILE A 23 8.80 -6.00 21.85
N ILE A 24 7.65 -6.43 21.37
CA ILE A 24 6.62 -7.13 22.15
C ILE A 24 6.62 -8.57 21.68
N ASP A 25 6.95 -9.49 22.58
CA ASP A 25 6.74 -10.91 22.38
C ASP A 25 5.34 -11.27 22.88
N HIS A 26 4.47 -11.66 21.95
CA HIS A 26 3.10 -12.01 22.27
C HIS A 26 2.96 -13.38 22.94
N SER A 27 4.01 -14.21 22.93
CA SER A 27 3.97 -15.46 23.68
C SER A 27 3.92 -15.23 25.19
N SER A 28 4.72 -14.28 25.68
CA SER A 28 4.75 -13.92 27.09
C SER A 28 3.61 -13.00 27.50
N ARG A 29 3.12 -12.15 26.58
CA ARG A 29 2.10 -11.16 26.89
C ARG A 29 0.67 -11.67 26.68
N ASP A 30 0.43 -12.37 25.57
CA ASP A 30 -0.92 -12.68 25.06
C ASP A 30 -1.12 -14.21 24.89
N GLY A 31 -0.11 -15.03 25.18
CA GLY A 31 -0.15 -16.49 25.01
C GLY A 31 -0.06 -16.96 23.54
N ILE A 32 0.34 -16.06 22.61
CA ILE A 32 0.41 -16.36 21.17
C ILE A 32 1.87 -16.54 20.78
N THR A 33 2.28 -17.79 20.56
CA THR A 33 3.65 -18.11 20.13
C THR A 33 3.89 -17.75 18.66
N GLY A 34 5.14 -17.33 18.34
CA GLY A 34 5.55 -17.00 16.97
C GLY A 34 5.10 -15.63 16.48
N LEU A 35 4.48 -14.81 17.32
CA LEU A 35 4.08 -13.46 16.99
C LEU A 35 4.92 -12.43 17.77
N PHE A 36 5.56 -11.53 17.01
CA PHE A 36 6.29 -10.40 17.56
C PHE A 36 5.80 -9.09 16.95
N THR A 37 5.72 -8.04 17.76
CA THR A 37 5.46 -6.68 17.27
C THR A 37 6.63 -5.77 17.61
N ILE A 38 7.10 -4.99 16.65
CA ILE A 38 8.06 -3.92 16.88
C ILE A 38 7.42 -2.56 16.63
N ALA A 39 7.61 -1.62 17.56
CA ALA A 39 7.04 -0.29 17.48
C ALA A 39 8.05 0.79 17.91
N GLY A 40 7.78 2.04 17.55
CA GLY A 40 8.64 3.18 17.88
C GLY A 40 9.83 3.34 16.95
N GLY A 41 11.00 3.66 17.51
CA GLY A 41 12.24 3.87 16.78
C GLY A 41 12.27 5.14 15.92
N LYS A 42 13.30 5.27 15.10
CA LYS A 42 13.49 6.37 14.15
C LYS A 42 13.58 5.80 12.73
N LEU A 43 13.31 6.62 11.73
CA LEU A 43 13.48 6.20 10.33
C LEU A 43 14.91 5.75 10.03
N THR A 44 15.89 6.39 10.64
CA THR A 44 17.33 6.05 10.48
C THR A 44 17.76 4.77 11.20
N THR A 45 16.94 4.23 12.11
CA THR A 45 17.25 3.01 12.88
C THR A 45 16.51 1.77 12.36
N TYR A 46 15.90 1.83 11.20
CA TYR A 46 15.07 0.74 10.66
C TYR A 46 15.83 -0.59 10.49
N ARG A 47 17.10 -0.53 10.08
CA ARG A 47 17.94 -1.74 9.94
C ARG A 47 18.25 -2.39 11.29
N LEU A 48 18.56 -1.56 12.30
CA LEU A 48 18.75 -2.03 13.68
C LEU A 48 17.47 -2.63 14.26
N MET A 49 16.33 -2.01 13.96
CA MET A 49 15.01 -2.54 14.36
C MET A 49 14.75 -3.90 13.73
N ALA A 50 15.01 -4.03 12.43
CA ALA A 50 14.88 -5.30 11.72
C ALA A 50 15.79 -6.38 12.33
N LYS A 51 17.07 -6.06 12.59
CA LYS A 51 17.99 -6.97 13.26
C LYS A 51 17.42 -7.46 14.59
N ASN A 52 17.03 -6.55 15.45
CA ASN A 52 16.62 -6.90 16.82
C ASN A 52 15.35 -7.77 16.86
N ILE A 53 14.37 -7.54 15.97
CA ILE A 53 13.16 -8.37 15.92
C ILE A 53 13.44 -9.74 15.30
N VAL A 54 14.32 -9.83 14.30
CA VAL A 54 14.73 -11.11 13.70
C VAL A 54 15.53 -11.92 14.70
N ASP A 55 16.47 -11.30 15.43
CA ASP A 55 17.24 -11.99 16.48
C ASP A 55 16.30 -12.54 17.58
N ALA A 56 15.29 -11.77 17.99
CA ALA A 56 14.31 -12.23 18.98
C ALA A 56 13.50 -13.44 18.46
N LEU A 57 13.11 -13.42 17.19
CA LEU A 57 12.36 -14.50 16.56
C LEU A 57 13.23 -15.77 16.42
N LEU A 58 14.47 -15.61 15.94
CA LEU A 58 15.42 -16.74 15.81
C LEU A 58 15.74 -17.37 17.17
N ASN A 59 15.94 -16.55 18.20
CA ASN A 59 16.13 -17.04 19.56
C ASN A 59 14.94 -17.90 20.06
N GLN A 60 13.71 -17.50 19.73
CA GLN A 60 12.52 -18.30 20.08
C GLN A 60 12.48 -19.63 19.30
N MET A 61 13.02 -19.66 18.08
CA MET A 61 13.15 -20.89 17.28
C MET A 61 14.33 -21.76 17.70
N GLY A 62 15.19 -21.28 18.58
CA GLY A 62 16.44 -21.96 18.98
C GLY A 62 17.54 -21.87 17.93
N GLU A 63 17.44 -20.91 17.02
CA GLU A 63 18.40 -20.68 15.94
C GLU A 63 19.24 -19.43 16.22
N PHE A 64 20.48 -19.43 15.71
CA PHE A 64 21.35 -18.27 15.75
C PHE A 64 21.92 -18.03 14.35
N VAL A 65 21.64 -16.82 13.81
CA VAL A 65 22.22 -16.36 12.54
C VAL A 65 22.85 -15.00 12.76
N GLU A 66 24.13 -14.86 12.42
CA GLU A 66 24.83 -13.60 12.53
C GLU A 66 24.26 -12.58 11.52
N CYS A 67 23.96 -11.39 12.00
CA CYS A 67 23.41 -10.34 11.16
C CYS A 67 24.53 -9.55 10.47
N THR A 68 24.63 -9.66 9.15
CA THR A 68 25.60 -8.95 8.29
C THR A 68 25.13 -7.56 7.86
N THR A 69 23.94 -7.13 8.28
CA THR A 69 23.30 -5.87 7.83
C THR A 69 24.15 -4.61 8.06
N ALA A 70 25.05 -4.60 9.07
CA ALA A 70 25.92 -3.45 9.33
C ALA A 70 27.06 -3.35 8.31
N ASP A 71 27.52 -4.49 7.82
CA ASP A 71 28.72 -4.62 6.99
C ASP A 71 28.38 -4.65 5.49
N GLU A 72 27.17 -5.08 5.16
CA GLU A 72 26.71 -5.13 3.78
C GLU A 72 26.09 -3.80 3.35
N PRO A 73 26.57 -3.21 2.25
CA PRO A 73 25.91 -2.04 1.68
C PRO A 73 24.52 -2.40 1.17
N VAL A 74 23.58 -1.46 1.27
CA VAL A 74 22.29 -1.62 0.62
C VAL A 74 22.54 -1.78 -0.89
N PRO A 75 22.05 -2.85 -1.52
CA PRO A 75 22.27 -3.05 -2.95
C PRO A 75 21.76 -1.84 -3.73
N PRO A 76 22.53 -1.38 -4.73
CA PRO A 76 22.08 -0.29 -5.57
C PRO A 76 20.75 -0.67 -6.20
N ARG A 77 19.78 0.25 -6.17
CA ARG A 77 18.51 0.04 -6.85
C ARG A 77 18.79 -0.28 -8.31
N ALA A 78 18.27 -1.41 -8.78
CA ALA A 78 18.34 -1.79 -10.19
C ALA A 78 17.58 -0.80 -11.11
N THR A 79 16.72 0.01 -10.54
CA THR A 79 16.00 1.08 -11.22
C THR A 79 16.54 2.43 -10.75
N ARG A 80 16.83 3.32 -11.70
CA ARG A 80 17.22 4.70 -11.43
C ARG A 80 16.29 5.34 -10.43
N THR A 81 16.86 6.13 -9.53
CA THR A 81 16.10 6.95 -8.59
C THR A 81 15.08 7.78 -9.37
N HIS A 82 13.86 7.75 -8.89
CA HIS A 82 12.72 8.39 -9.52
C HIS A 82 12.77 9.91 -9.37
N LYS A 83 13.72 10.54 -10.03
CA LYS A 83 13.66 11.98 -10.21
C LYS A 83 12.75 12.25 -11.40
N VAL A 84 11.69 13.00 -11.16
CA VAL A 84 10.72 13.39 -12.20
C VAL A 84 11.43 14.09 -13.38
N THR A 85 12.45 14.89 -13.09
CA THR A 85 13.27 15.56 -14.10
C THR A 85 14.02 14.61 -15.03
N ASP A 86 14.53 13.49 -14.50
CA ASP A 86 15.26 12.52 -15.32
C ASP A 86 14.27 11.78 -16.23
N ARG A 87 13.08 11.48 -15.74
CA ARG A 87 12.00 10.86 -16.53
C ARG A 87 11.46 11.80 -17.60
N LEU A 88 11.34 13.10 -17.29
CA LEU A 88 10.94 14.09 -18.28
C LEU A 88 11.94 14.13 -19.43
N LYS A 89 13.23 14.16 -19.13
CA LYS A 89 14.28 14.12 -20.13
C LYS A 89 14.21 12.87 -21.00
N GLU A 90 14.03 11.70 -20.38
CA GLU A 90 13.84 10.44 -21.10
C GLU A 90 12.62 10.51 -22.05
N ALA A 91 11.49 11.06 -21.59
CA ALA A 91 10.29 11.23 -22.40
C ALA A 91 10.49 12.18 -23.59
N GLU A 92 11.26 13.24 -23.41
CA GLU A 92 11.59 14.20 -24.49
C GLU A 92 12.54 13.57 -25.52
N GLU A 93 13.50 12.75 -25.08
CA GLU A 93 14.45 12.05 -25.96
C GLU A 93 13.78 10.94 -26.77
N GLU A 94 12.82 10.20 -26.18
CA GLU A 94 12.10 9.09 -26.84
C GLU A 94 11.00 9.53 -27.81
N ARG A 95 10.79 10.84 -27.99
CA ARG A 95 9.85 11.43 -28.94
C ARG A 95 8.44 10.85 -28.92
N PHE A 96 7.94 10.49 -27.75
CA PHE A 96 6.56 10.01 -27.51
C PHE A 96 6.18 8.67 -28.17
N GLU A 97 7.14 7.85 -28.53
CA GLU A 97 6.84 6.49 -29.04
C GLU A 97 6.20 5.59 -27.96
N ASP A 98 6.52 5.87 -26.69
CA ASP A 98 5.94 5.16 -25.54
C ASP A 98 4.99 6.09 -24.77
N PRO A 99 3.66 5.87 -24.80
CA PRO A 99 2.70 6.79 -24.21
C PRO A 99 2.91 7.00 -22.71
N ILE A 100 2.84 8.24 -22.27
CA ILE A 100 2.82 8.59 -20.84
C ILE A 100 1.46 8.24 -20.25
N ILE A 101 1.47 7.41 -19.22
CA ILE A 101 0.28 6.96 -18.50
C ILE A 101 0.04 7.78 -17.23
N CYS A 102 1.11 8.13 -16.52
CA CYS A 102 1.05 8.97 -15.32
C CYS A 102 1.84 10.26 -15.55
N GLU A 103 1.13 11.34 -15.84
CA GLU A 103 1.70 12.64 -16.14
C GLU A 103 2.41 13.28 -14.93
N CYS A 104 1.93 13.02 -13.72
CA CYS A 104 2.54 13.56 -12.49
C CYS A 104 3.94 12.97 -12.20
N GLU A 105 4.16 11.72 -12.61
CA GLU A 105 5.40 10.98 -12.33
C GLU A 105 6.16 10.61 -13.61
N TYR A 106 5.69 11.08 -14.77
CA TYR A 106 6.23 10.76 -16.10
C TYR A 106 6.47 9.25 -16.28
N LEU A 107 5.42 8.46 -16.04
CA LEU A 107 5.46 7.01 -16.22
C LEU A 107 4.90 6.61 -17.56
N HIS A 108 5.71 5.89 -18.31
CA HIS A 108 5.35 5.34 -19.61
C HIS A 108 4.61 4.02 -19.49
N ARG A 109 3.88 3.67 -20.54
CA ARG A 109 3.17 2.40 -20.68
C ARG A 109 4.12 1.22 -20.48
N SER A 110 5.28 1.23 -21.12
CA SER A 110 6.27 0.15 -21.03
C SER A 110 6.75 -0.11 -19.60
N THR A 111 6.83 0.93 -18.76
CA THR A 111 7.21 0.78 -17.35
C THR A 111 6.19 -0.04 -16.57
N ILE A 112 4.89 0.23 -16.80
CA ILE A 112 3.79 -0.50 -16.15
C ILE A 112 3.77 -1.95 -16.66
N GLU A 113 3.91 -2.14 -17.95
CA GLU A 113 3.94 -3.46 -18.57
C GLU A 113 5.09 -4.33 -18.06
N LYS A 114 6.30 -3.75 -17.95
CA LYS A 114 7.49 -4.44 -17.40
C LYS A 114 7.30 -4.88 -15.96
N GLU A 115 6.64 -4.05 -15.12
CA GLU A 115 6.38 -4.44 -13.73
C GLU A 115 5.34 -5.56 -13.65
N PHE A 116 4.33 -5.53 -14.50
CA PHE A 116 3.34 -6.59 -14.59
C PHE A 116 3.93 -7.90 -15.16
N ASP A 117 4.84 -7.83 -16.14
CA ASP A 117 5.53 -9.02 -16.67
C ASP A 117 6.39 -9.71 -15.61
N LYS A 118 7.02 -8.94 -14.70
CA LYS A 118 7.78 -9.51 -13.58
C LYS A 118 6.89 -10.20 -12.55
N GLN A 119 5.69 -9.70 -12.37
CA GLN A 119 4.73 -10.20 -11.39
C GLN A 119 3.31 -10.11 -11.95
N PRO A 120 2.84 -11.14 -12.68
CA PRO A 120 1.50 -11.15 -13.29
C PRO A 120 0.35 -11.03 -12.29
N GLU A 121 0.57 -11.42 -11.03
CA GLU A 121 -0.41 -11.31 -9.95
C GLU A 121 -0.42 -9.93 -9.26
N ALA A 122 0.47 -9.00 -9.67
CA ALA A 122 0.53 -7.67 -9.09
C ALA A 122 -0.81 -6.92 -9.23
N ASN A 123 -1.15 -6.15 -8.22
CA ASN A 123 -2.23 -5.18 -8.25
C ASN A 123 -1.69 -3.76 -8.51
N LEU A 124 -2.58 -2.77 -8.62
CA LEU A 124 -2.19 -1.37 -8.86
C LEU A 124 -1.30 -0.80 -7.74
N ASP A 125 -1.51 -1.22 -6.50
CA ASP A 125 -0.68 -0.75 -5.39
C ASP A 125 0.73 -1.36 -5.43
N ASP A 126 0.90 -2.57 -5.92
CA ASP A 126 2.22 -3.17 -6.13
C ASP A 126 2.99 -2.41 -7.21
N VAL A 127 2.35 -2.12 -8.34
CA VAL A 127 2.93 -1.27 -9.38
C VAL A 127 3.25 0.11 -8.84
N ARG A 128 2.32 0.71 -8.06
CA ARG A 128 2.51 2.01 -7.42
C ARG A 128 3.74 2.05 -6.51
N ARG A 129 3.92 1.06 -5.66
CA ARG A 129 5.09 1.00 -4.74
C ARG A 129 6.40 0.93 -5.48
N ARG A 130 6.43 0.30 -6.65
CA ARG A 130 7.65 0.12 -7.44
C ARG A 130 7.93 1.28 -8.38
N THR A 131 6.89 1.91 -8.91
CA THR A 131 7.01 2.92 -9.97
C THR A 131 6.63 4.32 -9.53
N ARG A 132 5.97 4.48 -8.38
CA ARG A 132 5.29 5.69 -7.93
C ARG A 132 4.02 6.05 -8.71
N LEU A 133 3.43 5.11 -9.46
CA LEU A 133 2.15 5.30 -10.13
C LEU A 133 1.11 5.89 -9.17
N GLY A 134 0.47 7.00 -9.53
CA GLY A 134 -0.56 7.63 -8.73
C GLY A 134 -0.09 8.26 -7.41
N MET A 135 1.21 8.53 -7.25
CA MET A 135 1.76 9.23 -6.08
C MET A 135 1.86 10.74 -6.23
N GLY A 136 1.65 11.26 -7.42
CA GLY A 136 1.66 12.70 -7.69
C GLY A 136 0.38 13.40 -7.23
N PRO A 137 0.22 14.71 -7.50
CA PRO A 137 -0.87 15.53 -6.98
C PRO A 137 -2.28 15.01 -7.28
N CYS A 138 -2.50 14.38 -8.45
CA CYS A 138 -3.81 13.83 -8.81
C CYS A 138 -4.15 12.53 -8.08
N GLN A 139 -3.22 11.93 -7.35
CA GLN A 139 -3.39 10.74 -6.54
C GLN A 139 -4.00 9.54 -7.29
N GLY A 140 -3.73 9.43 -8.57
CA GLY A 140 -4.18 8.31 -9.41
C GLY A 140 -5.50 8.51 -10.14
N THR A 141 -6.14 9.68 -10.01
CA THR A 141 -7.42 9.98 -10.66
C THR A 141 -7.37 9.76 -12.18
N PHE A 142 -6.28 10.13 -12.83
CA PHE A 142 -6.14 9.94 -14.29
C PHE A 142 -5.45 8.63 -14.65
N CYS A 143 -4.37 8.28 -13.95
CA CYS A 143 -3.57 7.12 -14.32
C CYS A 143 -4.12 5.79 -13.79
N GLY A 144 -4.95 5.77 -12.75
CA GLY A 144 -5.46 4.53 -12.16
C GLY A 144 -6.24 3.68 -13.15
N MET A 145 -7.21 4.26 -13.85
CA MET A 145 -8.02 3.57 -14.86
C MET A 145 -7.17 3.13 -16.06
N ARG A 146 -6.27 4.00 -16.56
CA ARG A 146 -5.38 3.69 -17.67
C ARG A 146 -4.47 2.52 -17.34
N ALA A 147 -3.86 2.52 -16.16
CA ALA A 147 -2.99 1.44 -15.71
C ALA A 147 -3.76 0.13 -15.50
N ALA A 148 -4.97 0.18 -14.93
CA ALA A 148 -5.86 -0.97 -14.82
C ALA A 148 -6.19 -1.56 -16.20
N GLY A 149 -6.48 -0.71 -17.19
CA GLY A 149 -6.72 -1.14 -18.56
C GLY A 149 -5.53 -1.84 -19.19
N ILE A 150 -4.31 -1.32 -18.99
CA ILE A 150 -3.07 -1.96 -19.48
C ILE A 150 -2.87 -3.33 -18.82
N MET A 151 -3.07 -3.43 -17.50
CA MET A 151 -2.96 -4.69 -16.77
C MET A 151 -4.02 -5.70 -17.23
N HIS A 152 -5.26 -5.23 -17.47
CA HIS A 152 -6.33 -6.04 -18.03
C HIS A 152 -5.98 -6.60 -19.42
N GLU A 153 -5.51 -5.74 -20.30
CA GLU A 153 -5.08 -6.12 -21.67
C GLU A 153 -3.96 -7.16 -21.66
N LYS A 154 -3.00 -7.00 -20.77
CA LYS A 154 -1.91 -7.98 -20.61
C LYS A 154 -2.39 -9.29 -20.02
N ALA A 155 -3.22 -9.24 -19.00
CA ALA A 155 -3.78 -10.44 -18.37
C ALA A 155 -4.68 -11.23 -19.33
N ALA A 156 -5.38 -10.57 -20.24
CA ALA A 156 -6.20 -11.23 -21.27
C ALA A 156 -5.41 -12.17 -22.19
N LYS A 157 -4.08 -12.05 -22.23
CA LYS A 157 -3.22 -12.98 -23.00
C LYS A 157 -3.03 -14.32 -22.31
N THR A 158 -3.25 -14.40 -21.01
CA THR A 158 -3.03 -15.60 -20.17
C THR A 158 -4.30 -16.08 -19.49
N VAL A 159 -5.22 -15.19 -19.17
CA VAL A 159 -6.51 -15.53 -18.56
C VAL A 159 -7.51 -15.82 -19.66
N THR A 160 -8.00 -17.06 -19.70
CA THR A 160 -8.93 -17.53 -20.74
C THR A 160 -10.38 -17.11 -20.52
N ASP A 161 -10.76 -16.81 -19.28
CA ASP A 161 -12.09 -16.33 -18.92
C ASP A 161 -12.13 -14.79 -18.88
N PRO A 162 -12.81 -14.12 -19.86
CA PRO A 162 -12.92 -12.68 -19.87
C PRO A 162 -13.66 -12.10 -18.67
N ALA A 163 -14.63 -12.83 -18.11
CA ALA A 163 -15.39 -12.37 -16.94
C ALA A 163 -14.51 -12.34 -15.69
N ALA A 164 -13.70 -13.38 -15.47
CA ALA A 164 -12.74 -13.41 -14.38
C ALA A 164 -11.69 -12.30 -14.49
N ASN A 165 -11.21 -12.01 -15.71
CA ASN A 165 -10.27 -10.92 -15.93
C ASN A 165 -10.90 -9.54 -15.66
N ALA A 166 -12.14 -9.32 -16.06
CA ALA A 166 -12.88 -8.09 -15.80
C ALA A 166 -13.14 -7.90 -14.29
N ASP A 167 -13.53 -8.96 -13.59
CA ASP A 167 -13.75 -8.96 -12.16
C ASP A 167 -12.45 -8.64 -11.39
N ARG A 168 -11.34 -9.26 -11.76
CA ARG A 168 -10.01 -8.94 -11.20
C ARG A 168 -9.66 -7.47 -11.39
N THR A 169 -9.87 -6.92 -12.58
CA THR A 169 -9.57 -5.52 -12.89
C THR A 169 -10.43 -4.57 -12.06
N SER A 170 -11.72 -4.85 -11.94
CA SER A 170 -12.66 -4.08 -11.12
C SER A 170 -12.26 -4.11 -9.65
N SER A 171 -11.88 -5.28 -9.14
CA SER A 171 -11.41 -5.45 -7.76
C SER A 171 -10.10 -4.70 -7.49
N MET A 172 -9.17 -4.68 -8.45
CA MET A 172 -7.94 -3.89 -8.33
C MET A 172 -8.23 -2.38 -8.21
N LEU A 173 -9.20 -1.85 -8.98
CA LEU A 173 -9.59 -0.44 -8.88
C LEU A 173 -10.24 -0.12 -7.53
N ARG A 174 -11.14 -0.99 -7.04
CA ARG A 174 -11.76 -0.85 -5.72
C ARG A 174 -10.70 -0.82 -4.60
N LEU A 175 -9.78 -1.77 -4.64
CA LEU A 175 -8.70 -1.89 -3.66
C LEU A 175 -7.80 -0.64 -3.71
N PHE A 176 -7.47 -0.16 -4.90
CA PHE A 176 -6.67 1.05 -5.08
C PHE A 176 -7.31 2.26 -4.40
N VAL A 177 -8.61 2.49 -4.59
CA VAL A 177 -9.34 3.59 -3.94
C VAL A 177 -9.40 3.37 -2.43
N LYS A 178 -9.74 2.17 -1.97
CA LYS A 178 -9.78 1.82 -0.54
C LYS A 178 -8.45 2.11 0.15
N ASN A 179 -7.34 1.65 -0.43
CA ASN A 179 -6.01 1.83 0.16
C ASN A 179 -5.54 3.29 0.20
N ARG A 180 -6.06 4.14 -0.67
CA ARG A 180 -5.77 5.59 -0.65
C ARG A 180 -6.24 6.26 0.63
N TYR A 181 -7.35 5.80 1.17
CA TYR A 181 -8.03 6.42 2.32
C TYR A 181 -7.98 5.55 3.58
N SER A 182 -7.38 4.35 3.49
CA SER A 182 -7.24 3.44 4.63
C SER A 182 -6.51 4.12 5.78
N GLY A 183 -7.11 4.07 6.96
CA GLY A 183 -6.59 4.66 8.18
C GLY A 183 -6.73 6.19 8.31
N LEU A 184 -7.15 6.91 7.28
CA LEU A 184 -7.32 8.36 7.36
C LEU A 184 -8.59 8.74 8.12
N GLU A 185 -9.69 8.04 7.87
CA GLU A 185 -11.00 8.34 8.48
C GLU A 185 -10.98 8.24 10.01
N SER A 186 -10.18 7.33 10.56
CA SER A 186 -10.02 7.17 12.01
C SER A 186 -9.13 8.24 12.67
N LEU A 187 -8.38 9.00 11.88
CA LEU A 187 -7.46 10.04 12.36
C LEU A 187 -8.00 11.46 12.15
N MET A 188 -8.97 11.63 11.26
CA MET A 188 -9.53 12.93 10.89
C MET A 188 -10.86 13.19 11.59
N TYR A 189 -11.13 14.45 11.88
CA TYR A 189 -12.40 14.90 12.44
C TYR A 189 -12.76 16.31 11.96
N GLY A 190 -14.02 16.69 12.15
CA GLY A 190 -14.53 18.02 11.76
C GLY A 190 -14.35 18.32 10.27
N GLU A 191 -13.88 19.50 9.92
CA GLU A 191 -13.71 19.95 8.54
C GLU A 191 -12.67 19.11 7.77
N GLN A 192 -11.63 18.63 8.43
CA GLN A 192 -10.63 17.76 7.80
C GLN A 192 -11.25 16.47 7.30
N LEU A 193 -12.14 15.86 8.09
CA LEU A 193 -12.86 14.65 7.67
C LEU A 193 -13.79 14.94 6.50
N ARG A 194 -14.48 16.09 6.52
CA ARG A 194 -15.37 16.50 5.42
C ARG A 194 -14.61 16.66 4.10
N GLU A 195 -13.47 17.35 4.13
CA GLU A 195 -12.61 17.53 2.95
C GLU A 195 -12.03 16.20 2.45
N ALA A 196 -11.55 15.34 3.35
CA ALA A 196 -11.04 14.02 2.97
C ALA A 196 -12.15 13.14 2.35
N THR A 197 -13.37 13.22 2.89
CA THR A 197 -14.53 12.52 2.36
C THR A 197 -14.89 13.04 0.97
N LEU A 198 -14.89 14.36 0.77
CA LEU A 198 -15.15 14.96 -0.55
C LEU A 198 -14.10 14.48 -1.58
N ASN A 199 -12.82 14.50 -1.22
CA ASN A 199 -11.74 14.02 -2.08
C ASN A 199 -11.92 12.53 -2.44
N LYS A 200 -12.34 11.71 -1.49
CA LYS A 200 -12.65 10.28 -1.72
C LYS A 200 -13.79 10.11 -2.73
N TRP A 201 -14.86 10.88 -2.58
CA TRP A 201 -16.01 10.86 -3.50
C TRP A 201 -15.63 11.30 -4.91
N ILE A 202 -14.80 12.33 -5.05
CA ILE A 202 -14.30 12.80 -6.35
C ILE A 202 -13.47 11.70 -7.01
N LEU A 203 -12.55 11.05 -6.29
CA LEU A 203 -11.74 9.96 -6.83
C LEU A 203 -12.61 8.76 -7.21
N ALA A 204 -13.51 8.35 -6.34
CA ALA A 204 -14.43 7.24 -6.58
C ALA A 204 -15.32 7.49 -7.81
N GLY A 205 -15.87 8.71 -7.95
CA GLY A 205 -16.67 9.10 -9.11
C GLY A 205 -15.87 9.11 -10.41
N ASN A 206 -14.64 9.64 -10.40
CA ASN A 206 -13.78 9.64 -11.59
C ASN A 206 -13.37 8.24 -12.06
N LEU A 207 -13.28 7.29 -11.14
CA LEU A 207 -12.96 5.88 -11.43
C LEU A 207 -14.21 5.00 -11.56
N ASP A 208 -15.40 5.60 -11.44
CA ASP A 208 -16.70 4.92 -11.53
C ASP A 208 -16.84 3.68 -10.61
N ILE A 209 -16.29 3.80 -9.40
CA ILE A 209 -16.13 2.67 -8.47
C ILE A 209 -17.48 2.06 -8.06
N ASP A 210 -18.51 2.90 -7.92
CA ASP A 210 -19.82 2.46 -7.45
C ASP A 210 -20.58 1.65 -8.50
N HIS A 211 -20.25 1.80 -9.78
CA HIS A 211 -20.87 1.07 -10.88
C HIS A 211 -20.06 -0.17 -11.31
N LEU A 212 -18.91 -0.41 -10.72
CA LEU A 212 -18.17 -1.64 -10.99
C LEU A 212 -18.92 -2.87 -10.47
N PRO A 213 -18.86 -4.02 -11.16
CA PRO A 213 -19.47 -5.27 -10.70
C PRO A 213 -19.02 -5.63 -9.29
N ALA A 214 -19.90 -6.27 -8.51
CA ALA A 214 -19.50 -6.80 -7.21
C ALA A 214 -18.38 -7.85 -7.40
N PRO A 215 -17.30 -7.80 -6.60
CA PRO A 215 -16.19 -8.71 -6.76
C PRO A 215 -16.57 -10.14 -6.36
N SER A 216 -16.03 -11.13 -7.08
CA SER A 216 -16.11 -12.53 -6.69
C SER A 216 -15.23 -12.82 -5.46
N LYS A 217 -15.49 -13.97 -4.79
CA LYS A 217 -14.64 -14.40 -3.66
C LYS A 217 -13.21 -14.64 -4.11
N GLU A 218 -13.02 -15.26 -5.27
CA GLU A 218 -11.74 -15.56 -5.88
C GLU A 218 -10.94 -14.27 -6.14
N SER A 219 -11.61 -13.25 -6.66
CA SER A 219 -11.01 -11.96 -6.93
C SER A 219 -10.61 -11.23 -5.64
N LEU A 220 -11.41 -11.32 -4.59
CA LEU A 220 -11.08 -10.73 -3.28
C LEU A 220 -9.86 -11.39 -2.64
N VAL A 221 -9.72 -12.70 -2.77
CA VAL A 221 -8.53 -13.44 -2.33
C VAL A 221 -7.30 -12.99 -3.12
N ALA A 222 -7.42 -12.93 -4.45
CA ALA A 222 -6.32 -12.55 -5.33
C ALA A 222 -5.83 -11.11 -5.10
N THR A 223 -6.72 -10.20 -4.73
CA THR A 223 -6.37 -8.81 -4.41
C THR A 223 -5.96 -8.60 -2.95
N GLY A 224 -6.10 -9.62 -2.10
CA GLY A 224 -5.80 -9.55 -0.66
C GLY A 224 -6.82 -8.72 0.14
N ASP A 225 -8.01 -8.49 -0.39
CA ASP A 225 -9.08 -7.77 0.31
C ASP A 225 -9.89 -8.69 1.22
N LEU A 226 -9.25 -9.17 2.28
CA LEU A 226 -9.84 -10.10 3.23
C LEU A 226 -11.00 -9.50 4.06
N GLU A 227 -11.06 -8.19 4.21
CA GLU A 227 -12.15 -7.53 4.95
C GLU A 227 -13.49 -7.68 4.23
N LEU A 228 -13.50 -7.64 2.90
CA LEU A 228 -14.72 -7.88 2.11
C LEU A 228 -15.15 -9.34 2.11
N LEU A 229 -14.21 -10.29 2.28
CA LEU A 229 -14.53 -11.71 2.39
C LEU A 229 -15.31 -12.07 3.66
N HIS A 230 -15.05 -11.37 4.75
CA HIS A 230 -15.66 -11.68 6.06
C HIS A 230 -16.94 -10.92 6.32
N GLY A 231 -17.42 -10.13 5.32
CA GLY A 231 -18.62 -9.31 5.42
C GLY A 231 -18.59 -8.44 6.66
N ARG A 232 -18.40 -7.14 6.53
CA ARG A 232 -18.74 -6.27 7.66
C ARG A 232 -20.20 -6.55 7.99
N PRO A 233 -20.58 -6.77 9.26
CA PRO A 233 -21.98 -6.77 9.60
C PRO A 233 -22.55 -5.45 9.09
N VAL A 234 -23.53 -5.50 8.21
CA VAL A 234 -24.30 -4.34 7.78
C VAL A 234 -24.82 -3.75 9.08
N GLN A 235 -24.29 -2.59 9.48
CA GLN A 235 -24.87 -1.86 10.59
C GLN A 235 -26.31 -1.57 10.16
N ALA A 236 -27.25 -2.14 10.88
CA ALA A 236 -28.65 -1.83 10.68
C ALA A 236 -28.81 -0.30 10.72
N PRO A 237 -29.65 0.29 9.85
CA PRO A 237 -29.88 1.71 9.90
C PRO A 237 -30.26 2.08 11.33
N VAL A 238 -29.56 3.08 11.88
CA VAL A 238 -29.91 3.66 13.16
C VAL A 238 -31.32 4.21 12.95
N GLU A 239 -32.33 3.58 13.56
CA GLU A 239 -33.66 4.16 13.62
C GLU A 239 -33.50 5.50 14.34
N GLU A 240 -33.65 6.58 13.61
CA GLU A 240 -33.83 7.90 14.19
C GLU A 240 -35.15 7.87 14.95
N ASN A 241 -35.06 7.71 16.26
CA ASN A 241 -36.23 7.96 17.13
C ASN A 241 -36.50 9.46 17.11
N GLU A 242 -37.66 9.83 16.63
CA GLU A 242 -38.27 11.13 16.75
C GLU A 242 -38.42 11.60 18.22
#